data_011a8c0321b24f59349b7c2afef63744
#
_entry.id   011a8c0321b24f59349b7c2afef63744
#
_cell.length_a   1.000
_cell.length_b   1.000
_cell.length_c   1.000
_cell.angle_alpha   90.00
_cell.angle_beta   90.00
_cell.angle_gamma   90.00
#
_symmetry.space_group_name_H-M   'P 1'
#
loop_
_entity.id
_entity.type
_entity.pdbx_description
1 polymer ?
#
loop_
_entity_poly.entity_id
_entity_poly.type
_entity_poly.pdbx_seq_one_letter_code
_entity_poly.pdbx_strand_id
1 'polypeptide(L)'
;EARRLLGDDATWDAFVEQPVGAAIETSFAHDLVRGVVATDALIGTFAPPVDPELHGNRCFLYHVIGGGTGDWDVPVGGMGAVSGELWRAAVAAGAELVTDAEVTTITPDGEVTYRRGDDEYRVAAGMVLSGVAPFELARLLGEPASRPEGAQVKVNLLLKRLPRLQDAGVDPVAAFGGTFHANEGWDRLAASYADAVAGRVPDPLPCEIYCHSLTDPSIV
;
A
#
# COMPACT_ATOMS: atom_id res chain seq x y z
N GLU A 1 -10.73 -10.06 -23.95
CA GLU A 1 -12.02 -10.44 -23.33
C GLU A 1 -12.53 -9.34 -22.40
N ALA A 2 -11.74 -8.83 -21.46
CA ALA A 2 -12.12 -7.78 -20.52
C ALA A 2 -12.58 -6.48 -21.22
N ARG A 3 -11.86 -6.00 -22.23
CA ARG A 3 -12.25 -4.85 -23.05
C ARG A 3 -13.65 -5.02 -23.66
N ARG A 4 -13.94 -6.21 -24.17
CA ARG A 4 -15.27 -6.51 -24.76
C ARG A 4 -16.37 -6.56 -23.71
N LEU A 5 -16.06 -7.02 -22.49
CA LEU A 5 -17.01 -7.06 -21.37
C LEU A 5 -17.32 -5.67 -20.84
N LEU A 6 -16.34 -4.76 -20.83
CA LEU A 6 -16.54 -3.36 -20.45
C LEU A 6 -17.50 -2.65 -21.44
N GLY A 7 -17.37 -2.92 -22.75
CA GLY A 7 -18.23 -2.35 -23.78
C GLY A 7 -18.02 -0.85 -24.05
N ASP A 8 -16.98 -0.26 -23.48
CA ASP A 8 -16.61 1.15 -23.64
C ASP A 8 -15.10 1.26 -23.95
N ASP A 9 -14.81 1.43 -25.23
CA ASP A 9 -13.43 1.53 -25.72
C ASP A 9 -12.71 2.77 -25.21
N ALA A 10 -13.42 3.88 -25.05
CA ALA A 10 -12.82 5.13 -24.57
C ALA A 10 -12.36 5.01 -23.11
N THR A 11 -13.18 4.42 -22.26
CA THR A 11 -12.81 4.14 -20.87
C THR A 11 -11.67 3.12 -20.79
N TRP A 12 -11.70 2.07 -21.61
CA TRP A 12 -10.59 1.13 -21.69
C TRP A 12 -9.28 1.81 -22.05
N ASP A 13 -9.27 2.59 -23.13
CA ASP A 13 -8.07 3.28 -23.58
C ASP A 13 -7.54 4.24 -22.52
N ALA A 14 -8.41 5.02 -21.86
CA ALA A 14 -8.01 6.03 -20.88
C ALA A 14 -7.40 5.42 -19.59
N PHE A 15 -7.87 4.26 -19.15
CA PHE A 15 -7.47 3.68 -17.86
C PHE A 15 -6.59 2.45 -17.97
N VAL A 16 -6.49 1.81 -19.14
CA VAL A 16 -5.72 0.57 -19.31
C VAL A 16 -4.56 0.74 -20.31
N GLU A 17 -4.76 1.50 -21.40
CA GLU A 17 -3.79 1.60 -22.47
C GLU A 17 -3.05 2.96 -22.54
N GLN A 18 -3.58 3.98 -21.84
CA GLN A 18 -2.94 5.29 -21.72
C GLN A 18 -2.63 5.58 -20.25
N PRO A 19 -1.64 6.45 -19.95
CA PRO A 19 -1.36 6.87 -18.58
C PRO A 19 -2.61 7.44 -17.91
N VAL A 20 -3.00 6.90 -16.75
CA VAL A 20 -4.15 7.39 -15.98
C VAL A 20 -4.03 8.87 -15.62
N GLY A 21 -2.81 9.38 -15.48
CA GLY A 21 -2.54 10.80 -15.27
C GLY A 21 -3.08 11.68 -16.39
N ALA A 22 -3.06 11.23 -17.66
CA ALA A 22 -3.65 11.97 -18.77
C ALA A 22 -5.19 12.08 -18.64
N ALA A 23 -5.84 11.01 -18.18
CA ALA A 23 -7.28 11.04 -17.88
C ALA A 23 -7.59 12.01 -16.73
N ILE A 24 -6.76 12.02 -15.67
CA ILE A 24 -6.89 12.95 -14.54
C ILE A 24 -6.74 14.41 -15.01
N GLU A 25 -5.71 14.73 -15.80
CA GLU A 25 -5.49 16.08 -16.33
C GLU A 25 -6.66 16.58 -17.20
N THR A 26 -7.27 15.67 -17.96
CA THR A 26 -8.40 16.00 -18.82
C THR A 26 -9.69 16.19 -18.01
N SER A 27 -9.88 15.41 -16.95
CA SER A 27 -11.12 15.40 -16.15
C SER A 27 -11.22 16.52 -15.14
N PHE A 28 -10.09 17.00 -14.62
CA PHE A 28 -10.05 17.98 -13.54
C PHE A 28 -9.20 19.19 -13.91
N ALA A 29 -9.68 20.40 -13.60
CA ALA A 29 -8.98 21.65 -13.89
C ALA A 29 -8.09 22.12 -12.72
N HIS A 30 -8.43 21.75 -11.50
CA HIS A 30 -7.77 22.26 -10.30
C HIS A 30 -6.59 21.37 -9.87
N ASP A 31 -5.42 21.97 -9.67
CA ASP A 31 -4.17 21.28 -9.31
C ASP A 31 -4.31 20.34 -8.11
N LEU A 32 -4.90 20.84 -7.02
CA LEU A 32 -5.09 20.06 -5.80
C LEU A 32 -6.02 18.84 -6.04
N VAL A 33 -7.10 19.00 -6.82
CA VAL A 33 -8.01 17.90 -7.12
C VAL A 33 -7.31 16.83 -7.97
N ARG A 34 -6.55 17.25 -8.97
CA ARG A 34 -5.72 16.33 -9.76
C ARG A 34 -4.77 15.54 -8.87
N GLY A 35 -4.09 16.25 -7.98
CA GLY A 35 -3.12 15.65 -7.07
C GLY A 35 -3.76 14.62 -6.14
N VAL A 36 -4.85 14.97 -5.47
CA VAL A 36 -5.58 14.06 -4.56
C VAL A 36 -6.07 12.80 -5.30
N VAL A 37 -6.63 12.95 -6.51
CA VAL A 37 -7.04 11.77 -7.31
C VAL A 37 -5.84 10.93 -7.74
N ALA A 38 -4.69 11.56 -8.03
CA ALA A 38 -3.49 10.85 -8.44
C ALA A 38 -2.84 10.05 -7.30
N THR A 39 -3.08 10.37 -6.04
CA THR A 39 -2.49 9.61 -4.92
C THR A 39 -2.87 8.13 -4.98
N ASP A 40 -4.09 7.79 -5.41
CA ASP A 40 -4.52 6.39 -5.60
C ASP A 40 -3.71 5.65 -6.68
N ALA A 41 -3.13 6.36 -7.64
CA ALA A 41 -2.23 5.78 -8.64
C ALA A 41 -0.77 5.65 -8.13
N LEU A 42 -0.39 6.42 -7.12
CA LEU A 42 0.99 6.54 -6.65
C LEU A 42 1.28 5.78 -5.35
N ILE A 43 0.26 5.28 -4.66
CA ILE A 43 0.45 4.49 -3.43
C ILE A 43 1.26 3.22 -3.76
N GLY A 44 2.45 3.12 -3.17
CA GLY A 44 3.34 1.99 -3.41
C GLY A 44 3.94 1.90 -4.82
N THR A 45 3.82 2.97 -5.64
CA THR A 45 4.31 3.02 -7.01
C THR A 45 5.33 4.14 -7.18
N PHE A 46 6.57 3.80 -7.50
CA PHE A 46 7.61 4.78 -7.81
C PHE A 46 7.53 5.20 -9.27
N ALA A 47 6.63 6.13 -9.57
CA ALA A 47 6.35 6.62 -10.91
C ALA A 47 5.95 8.10 -10.90
N PRO A 48 6.10 8.84 -12.02
CA PRO A 48 5.54 10.18 -12.15
C PRO A 48 4.01 10.12 -12.25
N PRO A 49 3.29 11.22 -11.99
CA PRO A 49 1.84 11.27 -12.14
C PRO A 49 1.35 10.88 -13.55
N VAL A 50 2.09 11.23 -14.60
CA VAL A 50 1.87 10.72 -15.97
C VAL A 50 2.99 9.74 -16.28
N ASP A 51 2.72 8.46 -16.11
CA ASP A 51 3.70 7.39 -16.29
C ASP A 51 3.48 6.64 -17.61
N PRO A 52 4.39 6.75 -18.60
CA PRO A 52 4.26 6.05 -19.87
C PRO A 52 4.36 4.51 -19.76
N GLU A 53 4.93 4.01 -18.65
CA GLU A 53 5.03 2.57 -18.36
C GLU A 53 3.78 2.00 -17.69
N LEU A 54 2.78 2.84 -17.42
CA LEU A 54 1.47 2.48 -16.87
C LEU A 54 1.50 1.82 -15.48
N HIS A 55 2.56 2.00 -14.69
CA HIS A 55 2.62 1.43 -13.33
C HIS A 55 1.51 2.00 -12.45
N GLY A 56 1.26 3.32 -12.54
CA GLY A 56 0.19 4.01 -11.82
C GLY A 56 -1.21 3.51 -12.17
N ASN A 57 -1.46 3.11 -13.41
CA ASN A 57 -2.77 2.60 -13.85
C ASN A 57 -3.19 1.36 -13.06
N ARG A 58 -2.27 0.42 -12.86
CA ARG A 58 -2.56 -0.80 -12.10
C ARG A 58 -2.90 -0.48 -10.64
N CYS A 59 -2.15 0.43 -10.02
CA CYS A 59 -2.42 0.86 -8.65
C CYS A 59 -3.79 1.54 -8.54
N PHE A 60 -4.08 2.48 -9.44
CA PHE A 60 -5.35 3.19 -9.51
C PHE A 60 -6.55 2.25 -9.67
N LEU A 61 -6.48 1.32 -10.63
CA LEU A 61 -7.54 0.36 -10.89
C LEU A 61 -7.75 -0.60 -9.71
N TYR A 62 -6.69 -0.96 -8.99
CA TYR A 62 -6.79 -1.76 -7.79
C TYR A 62 -7.63 -1.08 -6.70
N HIS A 63 -7.45 0.23 -6.50
CA HIS A 63 -8.23 0.99 -5.53
C HIS A 63 -9.70 1.15 -5.96
N VAL A 64 -9.96 1.36 -7.24
CA VAL A 64 -11.34 1.48 -7.78
C VAL A 64 -12.10 0.15 -7.71
N ILE A 65 -11.43 -0.98 -7.87
CA ILE A 65 -12.06 -2.31 -7.84
C ILE A 65 -12.57 -2.69 -6.43
N GLY A 66 -11.98 -2.13 -5.36
CA GLY A 66 -12.25 -2.47 -3.97
C GLY A 66 -13.74 -2.54 -3.60
N GLY A 67 -14.34 -3.72 -3.68
CA GLY A 67 -15.73 -3.98 -3.30
C GLY A 67 -16.82 -3.33 -4.15
N GLY A 68 -16.50 -2.45 -5.08
CA GLY A 68 -17.44 -1.76 -5.98
C GLY A 68 -18.25 -0.63 -5.35
N THR A 69 -18.08 -0.33 -4.06
CA THR A 69 -18.80 0.74 -3.35
C THR A 69 -17.94 2.01 -3.18
N GLY A 70 -16.62 1.89 -3.27
CA GLY A 70 -15.68 2.96 -2.92
C GLY A 70 -15.52 3.17 -1.42
N ASP A 71 -16.15 2.33 -0.60
CA ASP A 71 -16.04 2.40 0.85
C ASP A 71 -14.67 1.87 1.32
N TRP A 72 -14.12 2.52 2.30
CA TRP A 72 -12.92 2.08 2.98
C TRP A 72 -13.24 1.75 4.44
N ASP A 73 -13.45 0.47 4.69
CA ASP A 73 -13.80 -0.01 6.02
C ASP A 73 -12.56 -0.18 6.89
N VAL A 74 -12.69 0.30 8.13
CA VAL A 74 -11.69 0.06 9.18
C VAL A 74 -12.22 -1.02 10.13
N PRO A 75 -11.54 -2.16 10.27
CA PRO A 75 -12.01 -3.20 11.17
C PRO A 75 -11.95 -2.74 12.64
N VAL A 76 -13.01 -3.02 13.40
CA VAL A 76 -13.05 -2.73 14.84
C VAL A 76 -11.94 -3.51 15.56
N GLY A 77 -11.13 -2.81 16.34
CA GLY A 77 -9.91 -3.37 16.95
C GLY A 77 -8.69 -3.34 16.04
N GLY A 78 -8.80 -2.69 14.86
CA GLY A 78 -7.72 -2.53 13.89
C GLY A 78 -7.36 -3.81 13.14
N MET A 79 -6.27 -3.79 12.38
CA MET A 79 -5.80 -4.94 11.59
C MET A 79 -5.36 -6.13 12.45
N GLY A 80 -5.01 -5.89 13.73
CA GLY A 80 -4.71 -6.94 14.69
C GLY A 80 -5.90 -7.85 14.98
N ALA A 81 -7.13 -7.30 14.96
CA ALA A 81 -8.33 -8.10 15.12
C ALA A 81 -8.53 -9.07 13.94
N VAL A 82 -8.30 -8.59 12.69
CA VAL A 82 -8.35 -9.46 11.50
C VAL A 82 -7.32 -10.58 11.56
N SER A 83 -6.08 -10.25 11.88
CA SER A 83 -5.00 -11.25 12.04
C SER A 83 -5.33 -12.25 13.14
N GLY A 84 -5.94 -11.79 14.25
CA GLY A 84 -6.36 -12.64 15.35
C GLY A 84 -7.48 -13.61 14.96
N GLU A 85 -8.44 -13.20 14.14
CA GLU A 85 -9.48 -14.10 13.63
C GLU A 85 -8.91 -15.15 12.66
N LEU A 86 -7.99 -14.74 11.78
CA LEU A 86 -7.30 -15.69 10.89
C LEU A 86 -6.48 -16.72 11.69
N TRP A 87 -5.80 -16.27 12.75
CA TRP A 87 -5.10 -17.14 13.68
C TRP A 87 -6.04 -18.15 14.32
N ARG A 88 -7.15 -17.70 14.89
CA ARG A 88 -8.15 -18.58 15.52
C ARG A 88 -8.73 -19.59 14.52
N ALA A 89 -9.04 -19.16 13.31
CA ALA A 89 -9.55 -20.04 12.27
C ALA A 89 -8.53 -21.11 11.88
N ALA A 90 -7.25 -20.74 11.73
CA ALA A 90 -6.17 -21.67 11.40
C ALA A 90 -5.99 -22.72 12.50
N VAL A 91 -5.95 -22.32 13.77
CA VAL A 91 -5.85 -23.25 14.92
C VAL A 91 -7.07 -24.17 14.96
N ALA A 92 -8.27 -23.64 14.77
CA ALA A 92 -9.49 -24.47 14.75
C ALA A 92 -9.51 -25.49 13.60
N ALA A 93 -8.82 -25.17 12.49
CA ALA A 93 -8.63 -26.09 11.37
C ALA A 93 -7.47 -27.09 11.59
N GLY A 94 -6.81 -27.07 12.75
CA GLY A 94 -5.73 -28.00 13.10
C GLY A 94 -4.32 -27.54 12.65
N ALA A 95 -4.16 -26.28 12.28
CA ALA A 95 -2.83 -25.75 11.96
C ALA A 95 -1.97 -25.61 13.23
N GLU A 96 -0.70 -25.99 13.13
CA GLU A 96 0.32 -25.66 14.11
C GLU A 96 0.95 -24.32 13.75
N LEU A 97 0.90 -23.37 14.68
CA LEU A 97 1.43 -22.03 14.49
C LEU A 97 2.67 -21.84 15.36
N VAL A 98 3.79 -21.55 14.72
CA VAL A 98 5.09 -21.38 15.39
C VAL A 98 5.53 -19.93 15.21
N THR A 99 5.71 -19.22 16.32
CA THR A 99 6.27 -17.86 16.36
C THR A 99 7.74 -17.87 16.77
N ASP A 100 8.40 -16.74 16.64
CA ASP A 100 9.83 -16.58 16.91
C ASP A 100 10.70 -17.58 16.14
N ALA A 101 10.24 -17.95 14.93
CA ALA A 101 10.86 -18.90 14.03
C ALA A 101 11.34 -18.20 12.77
N GLU A 102 12.62 -17.88 12.70
CA GLU A 102 13.24 -17.25 11.54
C GLU A 102 13.52 -18.29 10.48
N VAL A 103 12.78 -18.24 9.36
CA VAL A 103 13.08 -19.07 8.20
C VAL A 103 14.39 -18.60 7.55
N THR A 104 15.32 -19.52 7.40
CA THR A 104 16.67 -19.24 6.86
C THR A 104 16.87 -19.75 5.44
N THR A 105 16.20 -20.86 5.08
CA THR A 105 16.34 -21.49 3.75
C THR A 105 15.05 -22.19 3.36
N ILE A 106 14.73 -22.15 2.08
CA ILE A 106 13.69 -22.97 1.45
C ILE A 106 14.31 -23.69 0.26
N THR A 107 14.06 -24.98 0.12
CA THR A 107 14.52 -25.74 -1.03
C THR A 107 13.39 -25.95 -2.04
N PRO A 108 13.68 -26.12 -3.35
CA PRO A 108 12.64 -26.34 -4.37
C PRO A 108 11.82 -27.62 -4.17
N ASP A 109 12.33 -28.59 -3.42
CA ASP A 109 11.65 -29.84 -3.08
C ASP A 109 10.81 -29.76 -1.80
N GLY A 110 10.69 -28.55 -1.21
CA GLY A 110 9.77 -28.26 -0.12
C GLY A 110 10.32 -28.47 1.29
N GLU A 111 11.65 -28.54 1.45
CA GLU A 111 12.26 -28.46 2.77
C GLU A 111 12.41 -27.00 3.21
N VAL A 112 12.02 -26.71 4.44
CA VAL A 112 12.14 -25.39 5.07
C VAL A 112 13.02 -25.52 6.32
N THR A 113 14.10 -24.75 6.37
CA THR A 113 14.95 -24.62 7.56
C THR A 113 14.60 -23.33 8.31
N TYR A 114 14.43 -23.41 9.60
CA TYR A 114 14.21 -22.23 10.45
C TYR A 114 14.96 -22.32 11.76
N ARG A 115 15.24 -21.18 12.36
CA ARG A 115 15.86 -21.07 13.69
C ARG A 115 14.85 -20.54 14.71
N ARG A 116 14.96 -21.07 15.91
CA ARG A 116 14.21 -20.60 17.08
C ARG A 116 15.17 -20.51 18.27
N GLY A 117 15.54 -19.32 18.67
CA GLY A 117 16.68 -19.14 19.57
C GLY A 117 17.98 -19.61 18.91
N ASP A 118 18.71 -20.44 19.62
CA ASP A 118 19.97 -21.03 19.12
C ASP A 118 19.79 -22.36 18.37
N ASP A 119 18.56 -22.89 18.35
CA ASP A 119 18.29 -24.18 17.74
C ASP A 119 17.84 -24.04 16.26
N GLU A 120 18.29 -24.99 15.42
CA GLU A 120 17.89 -25.11 14.03
C GLU A 120 16.94 -26.29 13.85
N TYR A 121 15.87 -26.06 13.10
CA TYR A 121 14.82 -27.03 12.80
C TYR A 121 14.65 -27.18 11.30
N ARG A 122 14.24 -28.37 10.86
CA ARG A 122 13.90 -28.64 9.46
C ARG A 122 12.54 -29.33 9.39
N VAL A 123 11.73 -28.84 8.47
CA VAL A 123 10.43 -29.42 8.14
C VAL A 123 10.32 -29.58 6.64
N ALA A 124 9.62 -30.62 6.20
CA ALA A 124 9.35 -30.85 4.78
C ALA A 124 7.85 -30.91 4.54
N ALA A 125 7.40 -30.35 3.43
CA ALA A 125 6.00 -30.32 3.05
C ALA A 125 5.85 -30.57 1.53
N GLY A 126 4.71 -31.15 1.14
CA GLY A 126 4.37 -31.31 -0.28
C GLY A 126 4.07 -30.00 -1.00
N MET A 127 3.81 -28.91 -0.24
CA MET A 127 3.61 -27.57 -0.75
C MET A 127 4.04 -26.56 0.30
N VAL A 128 4.76 -25.54 -0.12
CA VAL A 128 5.14 -24.39 0.73
C VAL A 128 4.47 -23.14 0.18
N LEU A 129 3.68 -22.47 1.02
CA LEU A 129 3.08 -21.16 0.70
C LEU A 129 3.90 -20.08 1.39
N SER A 130 4.46 -19.17 0.60
CA SER A 130 5.26 -18.07 1.10
C SER A 130 4.47 -16.77 1.07
N GLY A 131 4.36 -16.10 2.22
CA GLY A 131 3.79 -14.77 2.36
C GLY A 131 4.82 -13.64 2.44
N VAL A 132 6.12 -13.94 2.24
CA VAL A 132 7.18 -12.93 2.21
C VAL A 132 7.24 -12.21 0.86
N ALA A 133 7.90 -11.05 0.81
CA ALA A 133 8.12 -10.33 -0.44
C ALA A 133 8.92 -11.19 -1.44
N PRO A 134 8.69 -11.03 -2.77
CA PRO A 134 9.41 -11.82 -3.80
C PRO A 134 10.92 -11.77 -3.69
N PHE A 135 11.48 -10.61 -3.34
CA PHE A 135 12.92 -10.47 -3.08
C PHE A 135 13.40 -11.39 -1.94
N GLU A 136 12.63 -11.44 -0.84
CA GLU A 136 12.97 -12.25 0.32
C GLU A 136 12.82 -13.75 0.01
N LEU A 137 11.79 -14.13 -0.76
CA LEU A 137 11.62 -15.49 -1.20
C LEU A 137 12.81 -15.97 -2.07
N ALA A 138 13.22 -15.15 -3.03
CA ALA A 138 14.39 -15.47 -3.86
C ALA A 138 15.65 -15.64 -3.00
N ARG A 139 15.86 -14.77 -1.99
CA ARG A 139 16.96 -14.91 -1.03
C ARG A 139 16.89 -16.25 -0.28
N LEU A 140 15.71 -16.65 0.19
CA LEU A 140 15.51 -17.92 0.91
C LEU A 140 15.75 -19.15 0.01
N LEU A 141 15.45 -19.02 -1.28
CA LEU A 141 15.71 -20.05 -2.29
C LEU A 141 17.16 -20.08 -2.79
N GLY A 142 18.00 -19.10 -2.39
CA GLY A 142 19.35 -18.96 -2.90
C GLY A 142 19.41 -18.46 -4.35
N GLU A 143 18.35 -17.82 -4.84
CA GLU A 143 18.25 -17.29 -6.19
C GLU A 143 18.68 -15.82 -6.26
N PRO A 144 19.21 -15.36 -7.41
CA PRO A 144 19.47 -13.95 -7.63
C PRO A 144 18.18 -13.14 -7.55
N ALA A 145 18.20 -12.03 -6.81
CA ALA A 145 17.05 -11.13 -6.71
C ALA A 145 17.49 -9.67 -6.73
N SER A 146 16.71 -8.83 -7.41
CA SER A 146 16.81 -7.39 -7.27
C SER A 146 15.84 -6.89 -6.22
N ARG A 147 16.30 -6.00 -5.36
CA ARG A 147 15.42 -5.33 -4.40
C ARG A 147 14.71 -4.20 -5.13
N PRO A 148 13.36 -4.21 -5.21
CA PRO A 148 12.63 -3.10 -5.81
C PRO A 148 12.79 -1.84 -4.98
N GLU A 149 12.75 -0.68 -5.61
CA GLU A 149 12.73 0.59 -4.92
C GLU A 149 11.39 0.76 -4.19
N GLY A 150 11.46 1.27 -2.95
CA GLY A 150 10.27 1.64 -2.19
C GLY A 150 9.74 3.00 -2.65
N ALA A 151 8.42 3.12 -2.74
CA ALA A 151 7.78 4.35 -3.20
C ALA A 151 7.34 5.27 -2.04
N GLN A 152 7.28 4.77 -0.82
CA GLN A 152 6.74 5.52 0.32
C GLN A 152 7.36 5.07 1.65
N VAL A 153 7.29 5.96 2.64
CA VAL A 153 7.63 5.66 4.03
C VAL A 153 6.38 5.81 4.88
N LYS A 154 6.04 4.78 5.65
CA LYS A 154 4.96 4.84 6.63
C LYS A 154 5.52 5.13 8.01
N VAL A 155 5.01 6.18 8.66
CA VAL A 155 5.37 6.57 10.03
C VAL A 155 4.12 6.45 10.90
N ASN A 156 4.19 5.61 11.95
CA ASN A 156 3.13 5.53 12.94
C ASN A 156 3.47 6.42 14.13
N LEU A 157 2.52 7.28 14.51
CA LEU A 157 2.69 8.24 15.59
C LEU A 157 1.60 8.02 16.65
N LEU A 158 2.01 7.88 17.90
CA LEU A 158 1.10 7.96 19.05
C LEU A 158 1.15 9.38 19.61
N LEU A 159 0.06 10.12 19.44
CA LEU A 159 -0.03 11.53 19.82
C LEU A 159 -0.92 11.70 21.07
N LYS A 160 -0.54 12.62 21.96
CA LYS A 160 -1.38 12.97 23.12
C LYS A 160 -2.65 13.74 22.76
N ARG A 161 -2.71 14.29 21.55
CA ARG A 161 -3.84 15.06 21.00
C ARG A 161 -3.66 15.17 19.49
N LEU A 162 -4.74 15.48 18.78
CA LEU A 162 -4.70 15.83 17.35
C LEU A 162 -3.79 17.05 17.10
N PRO A 163 -3.10 17.08 15.94
CA PRO A 163 -2.35 18.25 15.52
C PRO A 163 -3.26 19.49 15.42
N ARG A 164 -2.72 20.65 15.69
CA ARG A 164 -3.41 21.92 15.44
C ARG A 164 -3.09 22.38 14.03
N LEU A 165 -4.12 22.80 13.33
CA LEU A 165 -3.96 23.39 12.00
C LEU A 165 -3.53 24.86 12.13
N GLN A 166 -2.92 25.41 11.08
CA GLN A 166 -2.56 26.82 11.01
C GLN A 166 -3.81 27.72 11.06
N ASP A 167 -4.88 27.30 10.39
CA ASP A 167 -6.19 27.92 10.51
C ASP A 167 -6.88 27.43 11.79
N ALA A 168 -6.94 28.32 12.77
CA ALA A 168 -7.60 28.05 14.06
C ALA A 168 -9.13 27.92 13.97
N GLY A 169 -9.73 28.31 12.85
CA GLY A 169 -11.16 28.15 12.58
C GLY A 169 -11.55 26.73 12.12
N VAL A 170 -10.58 25.89 11.79
CA VAL A 170 -10.83 24.51 11.36
C VAL A 170 -10.76 23.55 12.55
N ASP A 171 -11.86 22.81 12.78
CA ASP A 171 -11.90 21.78 13.80
C ASP A 171 -10.96 20.62 13.43
N PRO A 172 -9.98 20.26 14.27
CA PRO A 172 -9.07 19.15 14.00
C PRO A 172 -9.78 17.79 13.83
N VAL A 173 -10.90 17.55 14.53
CA VAL A 173 -11.64 16.29 14.39
C VAL A 173 -12.23 16.19 12.99
N ALA A 174 -12.82 17.26 12.49
CA ALA A 174 -13.35 17.30 11.14
C ALA A 174 -12.24 17.16 10.07
N ALA A 175 -11.09 17.79 10.29
CA ALA A 175 -9.96 17.76 9.35
C ALA A 175 -9.30 16.38 9.26
N PHE A 176 -9.14 15.68 10.39
CA PHE A 176 -8.48 14.36 10.45
C PHE A 176 -9.46 13.18 10.48
N GLY A 177 -10.76 13.41 10.31
CA GLY A 177 -11.80 12.37 10.30
C GLY A 177 -11.80 11.50 9.04
N GLY A 178 -11.13 11.93 7.98
CA GLY A 178 -10.86 11.19 6.76
C GLY A 178 -9.37 11.17 6.46
N THR A 179 -9.01 11.05 5.18
CA THR A 179 -7.63 11.23 4.73
C THR A 179 -7.29 12.72 4.69
N PHE A 180 -6.28 13.12 5.44
CA PHE A 180 -5.76 14.49 5.41
C PHE A 180 -4.57 14.55 4.45
N HIS A 181 -4.74 15.25 3.33
CA HIS A 181 -3.72 15.43 2.30
C HIS A 181 -2.88 16.68 2.58
N ALA A 182 -1.57 16.54 2.56
CA ALA A 182 -0.63 17.65 2.73
C ALA A 182 0.36 17.71 1.58
N ASN A 183 0.45 18.87 0.93
CA ASN A 183 1.38 19.13 -0.19
C ASN A 183 1.20 18.17 -1.40
N GLU A 184 0.01 17.71 -1.67
CA GLU A 184 -0.30 16.73 -2.72
C GLU A 184 -0.99 17.36 -3.94
N GLY A 185 -0.66 18.61 -4.28
CA GLY A 185 -1.01 19.15 -5.59
C GLY A 185 -0.29 18.41 -6.72
N TRP A 186 -0.89 18.38 -7.90
CA TRP A 186 -0.38 17.71 -9.08
C TRP A 186 1.06 18.09 -9.43
N ASP A 187 1.32 19.39 -9.51
CA ASP A 187 2.66 19.91 -9.84
C ASP A 187 3.67 19.54 -8.73
N ARG A 188 3.22 19.50 -7.49
CA ARG A 188 4.07 19.10 -6.35
C ARG A 188 4.41 17.63 -6.39
N LEU A 189 3.48 16.75 -6.72
CA LEU A 189 3.72 15.31 -6.87
C LEU A 189 4.73 15.05 -8.00
N ALA A 190 4.61 15.73 -9.14
CA ALA A 190 5.55 15.63 -10.24
C ALA A 190 6.97 16.10 -9.85
N ALA A 191 7.07 17.25 -9.15
CA ALA A 191 8.35 17.76 -8.66
C ALA A 191 8.97 16.83 -7.61
N SER A 192 8.16 16.26 -6.72
CA SER A 192 8.62 15.33 -5.68
C SER A 192 9.17 14.04 -6.26
N TYR A 193 8.53 13.52 -7.31
CA TYR A 193 9.08 12.38 -8.06
C TYR A 193 10.45 12.71 -8.68
N ALA A 194 10.58 13.87 -9.31
CA ALA A 194 11.85 14.30 -9.90
C ALA A 194 12.97 14.46 -8.85
N ASP A 195 12.64 14.97 -7.65
CA ASP A 195 13.57 15.06 -6.54
C ASP A 195 14.00 13.66 -6.08
N ALA A 196 13.05 12.74 -5.91
CA ALA A 196 13.32 11.37 -5.48
C ALA A 196 14.19 10.60 -6.48
N VAL A 197 13.91 10.70 -7.78
CA VAL A 197 14.76 10.13 -8.85
C VAL A 197 16.19 10.66 -8.78
N ALA A 198 16.36 11.92 -8.40
CA ALA A 198 17.68 12.53 -8.22
C ALA A 198 18.32 12.22 -6.85
N GLY A 199 17.73 11.33 -6.06
CA GLY A 199 18.23 10.95 -4.73
C GLY A 199 18.07 12.04 -3.68
N ARG A 200 17.16 12.98 -3.86
CA ARG A 200 16.86 14.05 -2.92
C ARG A 200 15.54 13.79 -2.19
N VAL A 201 15.46 14.24 -0.94
CA VAL A 201 14.20 14.27 -0.21
C VAL A 201 13.41 15.51 -0.68
N PRO A 202 12.16 15.34 -1.15
CA PRO A 202 11.34 16.47 -1.55
C PRO A 202 11.06 17.45 -0.40
N ASP A 203 11.03 18.75 -0.72
CA ASP A 203 10.69 19.81 0.22
C ASP A 203 9.75 20.84 -0.46
N PRO A 204 8.51 21.02 0.01
CA PRO A 204 7.84 20.26 1.07
C PRO A 204 7.52 18.83 0.68
N LEU A 205 7.53 17.93 1.66
CA LEU A 205 7.20 16.52 1.45
C LEU A 205 5.68 16.35 1.24
N PRO A 206 5.21 15.70 0.17
CA PRO A 206 3.81 15.29 0.07
C PRO A 206 3.53 14.13 1.03
N CYS A 207 2.38 14.15 1.70
CA CYS A 207 1.99 13.06 2.58
C CYS A 207 0.49 13.02 2.84
N GLU A 208 0.02 11.82 3.15
CA GLU A 208 -1.32 11.55 3.68
C GLU A 208 -1.24 11.23 5.17
N ILE A 209 -2.22 11.70 5.92
CA ILE A 209 -2.33 11.46 7.36
C ILE A 209 -3.68 10.81 7.65
N TYR A 210 -3.63 9.65 8.29
CA TYR A 210 -4.80 8.88 8.71
C TYR A 210 -4.87 8.84 10.22
N CYS A 211 -6.01 9.20 10.78
CA CYS A 211 -6.25 9.14 12.22
C CYS A 211 -7.32 8.10 12.54
N HIS A 212 -6.97 6.82 12.42
CA HIS A 212 -7.91 5.72 12.59
C HIS A 212 -8.58 5.68 13.97
N SER A 213 -7.94 6.22 15.02
CA SER A 213 -8.55 6.32 16.36
C SER A 213 -9.74 7.27 16.45
N LEU A 214 -9.98 8.13 15.45
CA LEU A 214 -11.23 8.90 15.35
C LEU A 214 -12.40 8.03 14.87
N THR A 215 -12.13 7.01 14.09
CA THR A 215 -13.13 6.06 13.60
C THR A 215 -13.35 4.92 14.61
N ASP A 216 -12.26 4.39 15.16
CA ASP A 216 -12.30 3.32 16.17
C ASP A 216 -11.38 3.66 17.35
N PRO A 217 -11.92 4.22 18.45
CA PRO A 217 -11.11 4.54 19.63
C PRO A 217 -10.53 3.31 20.35
N SER A 218 -10.96 2.10 20.05
CA SER A 218 -10.47 0.87 20.69
C SER A 218 -9.04 0.47 20.27
N ILE A 219 -8.49 1.12 19.26
CA ILE A 219 -7.15 0.81 18.73
C ILE A 219 -6.01 1.55 19.44
N VAL A 220 -6.30 2.39 20.44
CA VAL A 220 -5.33 3.17 21.25
C VAL A 220 -5.55 2.95 22.73
#